data_6d662e57fbec13db93c8d141c61f05f5
#
_entry.id   6d662e57fbec13db93c8d141c61f05f5
#
_cell.length_a   1.000
_cell.length_b   1.000
_cell.length_c   1.000
_cell.angle_alpha   90.00
_cell.angle_beta   90.00
_cell.angle_gamma   90.00
#
_symmetry.space_group_name_H-M   'P 1'
#
loop_
_entity.id
_entity.type
_entity.pdbx_description
1 polymer ?
#
loop_
_entity_poly.entity_id
_entity_poly.type
_entity_poly.pdbx_seq_one_letter_code
_entity_poly.pdbx_strand_id
1 'polypeptide(L)'
;MAKKTVTLKSGKKATLKEMSVDEFDKCMDAVQFDNKDGEMVVRNQFSLSTMWIRNGVESVDDKFVKSLSIEDRAELQIAIQEYNSLGE
;
A
#
# COMPACT_ATOMS: atom_id res chain seq x y z
N MET A 1 2.04 -3.38 19.87
CA MET A 1 2.93 -3.05 18.76
C MET A 1 2.87 -1.58 18.46
N ALA A 2 4.01 -0.99 18.19
CA ALA A 2 4.06 0.43 17.86
C ALA A 2 3.40 0.71 16.53
N LYS A 3 2.67 1.81 16.46
CA LYS A 3 2.12 2.30 15.21
C LYS A 3 2.96 3.47 14.77
N LYS A 4 3.00 3.71 13.48
CA LYS A 4 3.81 4.78 12.92
C LYS A 4 2.94 5.68 12.07
N THR A 5 2.98 6.99 12.33
CA THR A 5 2.32 7.96 11.47
C THR A 5 3.32 8.47 10.44
N VAL A 6 2.91 8.43 9.19
CA VAL A 6 3.72 8.97 8.10
C VAL A 6 3.02 10.18 7.51
N THR A 7 3.81 11.14 7.03
CA THR A 7 3.31 12.31 6.33
C THR A 7 3.75 12.21 4.89
N LEU A 8 2.78 12.20 3.99
CA LEU A 8 3.04 12.13 2.56
C LEU A 8 3.51 13.48 2.05
N LYS A 9 4.11 13.50 0.87
CA LYS A 9 4.60 14.74 0.27
C LYS A 9 3.49 15.77 0.09
N SER A 10 2.26 15.31 -0.12
CA SER A 10 1.11 16.18 -0.27
C SER A 10 0.66 16.82 1.05
N GLY A 11 1.21 16.37 2.18
CA GLY A 11 0.80 16.81 3.50
C GLY A 11 -0.21 15.93 4.17
N LYS A 12 -0.77 14.96 3.47
CA LYS A 12 -1.72 14.01 4.07
C LYS A 12 -0.98 13.07 5.00
N LYS A 13 -1.66 12.65 6.07
CA LYS A 13 -1.08 11.78 7.09
C LYS A 13 -1.83 10.45 7.13
N ALA A 14 -1.09 9.40 7.44
CA ALA A 14 -1.67 8.08 7.63
C ALA A 14 -0.94 7.38 8.76
N THR A 15 -1.69 6.62 9.55
CA THR A 15 -1.10 5.81 10.62
C THR A 15 -0.98 4.39 10.12
N LEU A 16 0.24 3.89 10.07
CA LEU A 16 0.51 2.53 9.61
C LEU A 16 0.27 1.56 10.75
N LYS A 17 -0.21 0.38 10.41
CA LYS A 17 -0.39 -0.70 11.38
C LYS A 17 0.33 -1.93 10.88
N GLU A 18 0.66 -2.82 11.81
CA GLU A 18 1.27 -4.09 11.48
C GLU A 18 0.24 -4.99 10.82
N MET A 19 0.62 -5.59 9.70
CA MET A 19 -0.22 -6.55 9.01
C MET A 19 0.13 -7.95 9.50
N SER A 20 -0.85 -8.84 9.51
CA SER A 20 -0.58 -10.25 9.77
C SER A 20 0.21 -10.83 8.59
N VAL A 21 0.85 -11.97 8.81
CA VAL A 21 1.58 -12.67 7.74
C VAL A 21 0.64 -12.98 6.59
N ASP A 22 -0.57 -13.44 6.90
CA ASP A 22 -1.55 -13.78 5.86
C ASP A 22 -1.97 -12.56 5.06
N GLU A 23 -2.17 -11.43 5.72
CA GLU A 23 -2.53 -10.19 5.02
C GLU A 23 -1.38 -9.72 4.13
N PHE A 24 -0.17 -9.77 4.64
CA PHE A 24 1.01 -9.38 3.87
C PHE A 24 1.17 -10.26 2.65
N ASP A 25 1.06 -11.57 2.83
CA ASP A 25 1.20 -12.55 1.75
C ASP A 25 0.12 -12.36 0.70
N LYS A 26 -1.12 -12.11 1.11
CA LYS A 26 -2.21 -11.83 0.16
C LYS A 26 -1.91 -10.62 -0.70
N CYS A 27 -1.38 -9.57 -0.09
CA CYS A 27 -1.04 -8.36 -0.84
C CYS A 27 0.11 -8.63 -1.81
N MET A 28 1.12 -9.38 -1.38
CA MET A 28 2.25 -9.73 -2.25
C MET A 28 1.79 -10.57 -3.43
N ASP A 29 0.88 -11.51 -3.19
CA ASP A 29 0.40 -12.43 -4.23
C ASP A 29 -0.65 -11.81 -5.14
N ALA A 30 -1.22 -10.67 -4.75
CA ALA A 30 -2.29 -10.04 -5.53
C ALA A 30 -1.80 -9.35 -6.78
N VAL A 31 -0.51 -9.12 -6.90
CA VAL A 31 0.04 -8.41 -8.06
C VAL A 31 -0.19 -9.22 -9.33
N GLN A 32 -0.66 -8.54 -10.38
CA GLN A 32 -0.89 -9.15 -11.67
C GLN A 32 -0.01 -8.45 -12.72
N PHE A 33 0.55 -9.24 -13.60
CA PHE A 33 1.47 -8.73 -14.61
C PHE A 33 0.90 -8.92 -16.02
N ASP A 34 1.20 -7.97 -16.88
CA ASP A 34 1.00 -8.08 -18.31
C ASP A 34 2.34 -8.04 -18.99
N ASN A 35 2.43 -8.73 -20.14
CA ASN A 35 3.61 -8.66 -20.97
C ASN A 35 3.30 -7.71 -22.15
N LYS A 36 3.96 -6.55 -22.16
CA LYS A 36 3.83 -5.58 -23.24
C LYS A 36 5.17 -5.40 -23.90
N ASP A 37 5.24 -5.73 -25.18
CA ASP A 37 6.46 -5.55 -25.98
C ASP A 37 7.69 -6.17 -25.32
N GLY A 38 7.52 -7.33 -24.71
CA GLY A 38 8.62 -8.06 -24.07
C GLY A 38 8.91 -7.60 -22.64
N GLU A 39 8.18 -6.62 -22.12
CA GLU A 39 8.39 -6.14 -20.75
C GLU A 39 7.22 -6.54 -19.86
N MET A 40 7.55 -6.91 -18.62
CA MET A 40 6.54 -7.20 -17.60
C MET A 40 6.12 -5.90 -16.93
N VAL A 41 4.84 -5.60 -16.98
CA VAL A 41 4.28 -4.43 -16.31
C VAL A 41 3.18 -4.86 -15.37
N VAL A 42 3.01 -4.13 -14.27
CA VAL A 42 1.94 -4.40 -13.30
C VAL A 42 0.62 -3.95 -13.92
N ARG A 43 -0.32 -4.89 -14.03
CA ARG A 43 -1.61 -4.64 -14.65
C ARG A 43 -2.62 -4.00 -13.71
N ASN A 44 -2.56 -4.37 -12.43
CA ASN A 44 -3.55 -3.97 -11.43
C ASN A 44 -3.00 -3.00 -10.39
N GLN A 45 -2.19 -2.04 -10.84
CA GLN A 45 -1.49 -1.14 -9.93
C GLN A 45 -2.44 -0.41 -8.97
N PHE A 46 -3.58 0.07 -9.47
CA PHE A 46 -4.51 0.83 -8.63
C PHE A 46 -5.19 -0.05 -7.58
N SER A 47 -5.70 -1.20 -7.97
CA SER A 47 -6.36 -2.09 -7.01
C SER A 47 -5.35 -2.66 -6.03
N LEU A 48 -4.13 -2.89 -6.47
CA LEU A 48 -3.06 -3.37 -5.60
C LEU A 48 -2.73 -2.33 -4.52
N SER A 49 -2.57 -1.06 -4.91
CA SER A 49 -2.31 0.00 -3.93
C SER A 49 -3.46 0.13 -2.93
N THR A 50 -4.69 0.01 -3.40
CA THR A 50 -5.86 0.06 -2.53
C THR A 50 -5.82 -1.09 -1.51
N MET A 51 -5.48 -2.29 -1.95
CA MET A 51 -5.39 -3.44 -1.07
C MET A 51 -4.34 -3.22 0.03
N TRP A 52 -3.16 -2.75 -0.35
CA TRP A 52 -2.12 -2.43 0.63
C TRP A 52 -2.58 -1.39 1.64
N ILE A 53 -3.24 -0.33 1.16
CA ILE A 53 -3.71 0.75 2.01
C ILE A 53 -4.79 0.25 2.98
N ARG A 54 -5.75 -0.54 2.52
CA ARG A 54 -6.81 -1.05 3.38
C ARG A 54 -6.28 -1.97 4.47
N ASN A 55 -5.23 -2.71 4.20
CA ASN A 55 -4.67 -3.64 5.16
C ASN A 55 -3.55 -3.05 6.01
N GLY A 56 -2.92 -1.99 5.55
CA GLY A 56 -1.75 -1.43 6.22
C GLY A 56 -1.95 -0.07 6.88
N VAL A 57 -3.12 0.55 6.73
CA VAL A 57 -3.42 1.85 7.34
C VAL A 57 -4.57 1.67 8.32
N GLU A 58 -4.40 2.24 9.50
CA GLU A 58 -5.42 2.16 10.54
C GLU A 58 -6.60 3.06 10.22
N SER A 59 -7.81 2.57 10.47
CA SER A 59 -9.06 3.34 10.35
C SER A 59 -9.28 3.93 8.96
N VAL A 60 -8.88 3.21 7.94
CA VAL A 60 -9.03 3.67 6.56
C VAL A 60 -10.46 3.42 6.07
N ASP A 61 -11.00 4.37 5.32
CA ASP A 61 -12.29 4.22 4.66
C ASP A 61 -12.17 4.65 3.20
N ASP A 62 -13.25 4.46 2.44
CA ASP A 62 -13.25 4.79 1.02
C ASP A 62 -13.00 6.28 0.76
N LYS A 63 -13.52 7.12 1.65
CA LYS A 63 -13.35 8.56 1.51
C LYS A 63 -11.87 8.94 1.58
N PHE A 64 -11.15 8.35 2.51
CA PHE A 64 -9.72 8.57 2.62
C PHE A 64 -9.00 8.13 1.36
N VAL A 65 -9.28 6.91 0.89
CA VAL A 65 -8.62 6.36 -0.30
C VAL A 65 -8.90 7.24 -1.51
N LYS A 66 -10.13 7.69 -1.67
CA LYS A 66 -10.52 8.56 -2.80
C LYS A 66 -9.81 9.91 -2.77
N SER A 67 -9.41 10.36 -1.58
CA SER A 67 -8.74 11.65 -1.45
C SER A 67 -7.27 11.60 -1.87
N LEU A 68 -6.71 10.41 -2.05
CA LEU A 68 -5.30 10.23 -2.36
C LEU A 68 -5.06 10.36 -3.86
N SER A 69 -4.00 11.09 -4.23
CA SER A 69 -3.52 11.12 -5.61
C SER A 69 -2.82 9.79 -5.93
N ILE A 70 -2.49 9.61 -7.20
CA ILE A 70 -1.72 8.43 -7.64
C ILE A 70 -0.36 8.39 -6.93
N GLU A 71 0.29 9.55 -6.83
CA GLU A 71 1.58 9.66 -6.14
C GLU A 71 1.43 9.33 -4.66
N ASP A 72 0.36 9.82 -4.02
CA ASP A 72 0.10 9.52 -2.61
C ASP A 72 -0.07 8.03 -2.39
N ARG A 73 -0.82 7.36 -3.28
CA ARG A 73 -1.04 5.92 -3.17
C ARG A 73 0.26 5.14 -3.31
N ALA A 74 1.09 5.52 -4.27
CA ALA A 74 2.37 4.85 -4.49
C ALA A 74 3.30 5.03 -3.28
N GLU A 75 3.39 6.24 -2.79
CA GLU A 75 4.21 6.55 -1.62
C GLU A 75 3.76 5.78 -0.39
N LEU A 76 2.45 5.74 -0.17
CA LEU A 76 1.87 5.06 0.99
C LEU A 76 2.07 3.55 0.90
N GLN A 77 1.91 2.97 -0.29
CA GLN A 77 2.15 1.55 -0.50
C GLN A 77 3.59 1.17 -0.13
N ILE A 78 4.55 1.95 -0.59
CA ILE A 78 5.95 1.71 -0.28
C ILE A 78 6.20 1.81 1.23
N ALA A 79 5.63 2.83 1.87
CA ALA A 79 5.77 3.00 3.31
C ALA A 79 5.20 1.81 4.08
N ILE A 80 4.05 1.29 3.66
CA ILE A 80 3.43 0.12 4.29
C ILE A 80 4.32 -1.12 4.13
N GLN A 81 4.85 -1.33 2.94
CA GLN A 81 5.72 -2.47 2.67
C GLN A 81 6.98 -2.40 3.53
N GLU A 82 7.61 -1.24 3.59
CA GLU A 82 8.80 -1.05 4.40
C GLU A 82 8.53 -1.26 5.87
N TYR A 83 7.43 -0.70 6.36
CA TYR A 83 7.06 -0.83 7.77
C TYR A 83 6.86 -2.29 8.16
N ASN A 84 6.22 -3.07 7.32
CA ASN A 84 5.90 -4.45 7.62
C ASN A 84 7.06 -5.41 7.38
N SER A 85 8.06 -5.02 6.59
CA SER A 85 9.22 -5.86 6.33
C SER A 85 10.39 -5.61 7.27
N LEU A 86 10.36 -4.49 8.01
CA LEU A 86 11.48 -4.10 8.87
C LEU A 86 11.62 -4.95 10.13
N GLY A 87 10.67 -5.81 10.41
CA GLY A 87 10.73 -6.69 11.57
C GLY A 87 11.57 -7.93 11.39
N GLU A 88 12.13 -8.10 10.24
CA GLU A 88 12.89 -9.32 9.91
C GLU A 88 14.28 -9.34 10.50
#